data_b33abeb9de11e724c2f5a7f1677f6cdc
#
_entry.id   b33abeb9de11e724c2f5a7f1677f6cdc
#
_cell.length_a   1.000
_cell.length_b   1.000
_cell.length_c   1.000
_cell.angle_alpha   90.00
_cell.angle_beta   90.00
_cell.angle_gamma   90.00
#
_symmetry.space_group_name_H-M   'P 1'
#
loop_
_entity.id
_entity.type
_entity.pdbx_description
1 polymer ?
#
loop_
_entity_poly.entity_id
_entity_poly.type
_entity_poly.pdbx_seq_one_letter_code
_entity_poly.pdbx_strand_id
1 'polypeptide(L)'
;MDTKGLILNTAYNDFILGSNISNYLYKNHTKEVYNELTFTNSSYYFYDDEINIWCDDDGKINTIRCASSCLYQGVELIGLPFQELLSTIHILPNNHERIYLLVNGRGQNQHVYDFETIGLQVWVWRQKIKTVLIYKVVEET
;
A
#
# COMPACT_ATOMS: atom_id res chain seq x y z
N MET A 1 15.80 13.96 -12.36
CA MET A 1 15.84 12.52 -12.05
C MET A 1 14.55 12.11 -11.38
N ASP A 2 13.81 11.22 -12.01
CA ASP A 2 12.52 10.81 -11.49
C ASP A 2 12.68 9.84 -10.33
N THR A 3 12.26 10.28 -9.14
CA THR A 3 12.22 9.41 -7.97
C THR A 3 10.86 8.74 -7.95
N LYS A 4 10.65 7.80 -8.87
CA LYS A 4 9.41 7.01 -8.86
C LYS A 4 9.60 5.78 -8.00
N GLY A 5 8.53 5.42 -7.31
CA GLY A 5 8.50 4.23 -6.50
C GLY A 5 8.31 4.54 -5.03
N LEU A 6 8.54 3.51 -4.24
CA LEU A 6 8.31 3.51 -2.81
C LEU A 6 9.47 4.16 -2.06
N ILE A 7 9.13 5.11 -1.21
CA ILE A 7 10.05 5.62 -0.19
C ILE A 7 9.44 5.24 1.15
N LEU A 8 10.09 4.35 1.86
CA LEU A 8 9.55 3.78 3.10
C LEU A 8 9.14 4.89 4.07
N ASN A 9 7.97 4.72 4.67
CA ASN A 9 7.41 5.61 5.67
C ASN A 9 7.14 7.04 5.16
N THR A 10 7.18 7.25 3.84
CA THR A 10 7.11 8.61 3.28
C THR A 10 6.14 8.74 2.12
N ALA A 11 6.35 7.99 1.04
CA ALA A 11 5.63 8.27 -0.22
C ALA A 11 5.67 7.10 -1.19
N TYR A 12 4.78 7.16 -2.18
CA TYR A 12 4.86 6.35 -3.39
C TYR A 12 4.69 7.26 -4.60
N ASN A 13 5.68 7.28 -5.49
CA ASN A 13 5.73 8.22 -6.62
C ASN A 13 5.60 9.65 -6.09
N ASP A 14 4.63 10.42 -6.61
CA ASP A 14 4.38 11.79 -6.19
C ASP A 14 3.50 11.89 -4.94
N PHE A 15 2.88 10.78 -4.53
CA PHE A 15 1.90 10.77 -3.45
C PHE A 15 2.59 10.69 -2.11
N ILE A 16 2.46 11.73 -1.30
CA ILE A 16 3.13 11.84 -0.02
C ILE A 16 2.15 11.50 1.10
N LEU A 17 2.52 10.53 1.94
CA LEU A 17 1.71 10.17 3.10
C LEU A 17 1.53 11.39 4.02
N GLY A 18 0.30 11.64 4.44
CA GLY A 18 -0.04 12.78 5.28
C GLY A 18 -0.35 14.06 4.52
N SER A 19 -0.13 14.09 3.21
CA SER A 19 -0.51 15.25 2.39
C SER A 19 -1.99 15.16 2.01
N ASN A 20 -2.57 16.27 1.54
CA ASN A 20 -3.98 16.31 1.19
C ASN A 20 -4.22 15.75 -0.20
N ILE A 21 -5.22 14.88 -0.33
CA ILE A 21 -5.57 14.26 -1.60
C ILE A 21 -5.93 15.29 -2.68
N SER A 22 -6.41 16.48 -2.27
CA SER A 22 -6.76 17.52 -3.22
C SER A 22 -5.59 17.95 -4.10
N ASN A 23 -4.36 17.76 -3.63
CA ASN A 23 -3.17 18.08 -4.40
C ASN A 23 -2.98 17.18 -5.63
N TYR A 24 -3.69 16.07 -5.71
CA TYR A 24 -3.50 15.05 -6.76
C TYR A 24 -4.73 14.83 -7.63
N LEU A 25 -5.85 15.50 -7.34
CA LEU A 25 -7.11 15.25 -8.05
C LEU A 25 -7.09 15.70 -9.51
N TYR A 26 -6.07 16.41 -9.94
CA TYR A 26 -5.87 16.73 -11.36
C TYR A 26 -5.47 15.49 -12.18
N LYS A 27 -4.99 14.44 -11.50
CA LYS A 27 -4.63 13.17 -12.16
C LYS A 27 -5.89 12.34 -12.43
N ASN A 28 -5.84 11.50 -13.44
CA ASN A 28 -6.92 10.58 -13.79
C ASN A 28 -7.25 9.66 -12.61
N HIS A 29 -8.47 9.74 -12.10
CA HIS A 29 -8.85 8.95 -10.94
C HIS A 29 -10.34 8.66 -10.90
N THR A 30 -10.70 7.68 -10.06
CA THR A 30 -12.09 7.38 -9.68
C THR A 30 -12.17 7.43 -8.16
N LYS A 31 -13.23 8.03 -7.64
CA LYS A 31 -13.47 8.10 -6.21
C LYS A 31 -14.60 7.15 -5.81
N GLU A 32 -14.40 6.39 -4.75
CA GLU A 32 -15.44 5.57 -4.13
C GLU A 32 -15.67 6.05 -2.70
N VAL A 33 -16.93 6.17 -2.31
CA VAL A 33 -17.31 6.58 -0.96
C VAL A 33 -18.09 5.44 -0.33
N TYR A 34 -17.63 5.00 0.83
CA TYR A 34 -18.28 3.97 1.61
C TYR A 34 -18.89 4.61 2.85
N ASN A 35 -20.22 4.54 2.97
CA ASN A 35 -20.92 5.09 4.11
C ASN A 35 -21.25 3.96 5.09
N GLU A 36 -20.61 4.01 6.24
CA GLU A 36 -20.91 3.13 7.35
C GLU A 36 -21.82 3.84 8.34
N LEU A 37 -22.39 3.11 9.29
CA LEU A 37 -23.29 3.69 10.28
C LEU A 37 -22.63 4.77 11.13
N THR A 38 -21.33 4.68 11.34
CA THR A 38 -20.59 5.57 12.25
C THR A 38 -19.54 6.43 11.58
N PHE A 39 -19.21 6.17 10.30
CA PHE A 39 -18.19 6.94 9.60
C PHE A 39 -18.37 6.89 8.09
N THR A 40 -17.78 7.84 7.40
CA THR A 40 -17.70 7.88 5.95
C THR A 40 -16.24 7.64 5.55
N ASN A 41 -16.01 6.68 4.69
CA ASN A 41 -14.68 6.35 4.21
C ASN A 41 -14.60 6.58 2.70
N SER A 42 -13.50 7.18 2.24
CA SER A 42 -13.30 7.45 0.82
C SER A 42 -12.02 6.79 0.34
N SER A 43 -12.07 6.21 -0.84
CA SER A 43 -10.90 5.69 -1.52
C SER A 43 -10.84 6.25 -2.93
N TYR A 44 -9.62 6.33 -3.45
CA TYR A 44 -9.36 6.85 -4.80
C TYR A 44 -8.51 5.85 -5.55
N TYR A 45 -8.84 5.60 -6.82
CA TYR A 45 -7.98 4.81 -7.69
C TYR A 45 -7.38 5.73 -8.74
N PHE A 46 -6.04 5.76 -8.82
CA PHE A 46 -5.31 6.59 -9.79
C PHE A 46 -4.82 5.68 -10.92
N TYR A 47 -5.35 5.90 -12.12
CA TYR A 47 -5.13 5.00 -13.26
C TYR A 47 -3.70 4.99 -13.76
N ASP A 48 -3.05 6.15 -13.84
CA ASP A 48 -1.70 6.24 -14.39
C ASP A 48 -0.65 5.59 -13.47
N ASP A 49 -0.88 5.69 -12.17
CA ASP A 49 0.02 5.11 -11.17
C ASP A 49 -0.39 3.69 -10.76
N GLU A 50 -1.61 3.28 -11.12
CA GLU A 50 -2.18 1.97 -10.80
C GLU A 50 -2.19 1.69 -9.31
N ILE A 51 -2.63 2.67 -8.52
CA ILE A 51 -2.67 2.59 -7.06
C ILE A 51 -4.03 2.97 -6.50
N ASN A 52 -4.35 2.40 -5.33
CA ASN A 52 -5.48 2.82 -4.51
C ASN A 52 -4.97 3.66 -3.35
N ILE A 53 -5.72 4.70 -3.01
CA ILE A 53 -5.37 5.59 -1.90
C ILE A 53 -6.57 5.73 -0.97
N TRP A 54 -6.34 5.57 0.32
CA TRP A 54 -7.32 5.83 1.37
C TRP A 54 -6.90 7.07 2.15
N CYS A 55 -7.89 7.89 2.49
CA CYS A 55 -7.69 9.15 3.21
C CYS A 55 -8.46 9.14 4.51
N ASP A 56 -8.02 9.98 5.46
CA ASP A 56 -8.78 10.23 6.66
C ASP A 56 -9.90 11.25 6.39
N ASP A 57 -10.64 11.63 7.43
CA ASP A 57 -11.77 12.55 7.30
C ASP A 57 -11.36 13.96 6.84
N ASP A 58 -10.11 14.33 7.06
CA ASP A 58 -9.56 15.62 6.64
C ASP A 58 -9.02 15.57 5.20
N GLY A 59 -9.10 14.43 4.55
CA GLY A 59 -8.58 14.26 3.20
C GLY A 59 -7.09 14.01 3.14
N LYS A 60 -6.46 13.69 4.25
CA LYS A 60 -5.03 13.38 4.28
C LYS A 60 -4.80 11.92 3.93
N ILE A 61 -3.82 11.68 3.08
CA ILE A 61 -3.46 10.33 2.64
C ILE A 61 -2.91 9.53 3.82
N ASN A 62 -3.56 8.41 4.14
CA ASN A 62 -3.09 7.54 5.22
C ASN A 62 -2.57 6.19 4.72
N THR A 63 -3.05 5.70 3.58
CA THR A 63 -2.66 4.39 3.05
C THR A 63 -2.62 4.42 1.53
N ILE A 64 -1.57 3.82 0.95
CA ILE A 64 -1.44 3.63 -0.49
C ILE A 64 -1.25 2.14 -0.76
N ARG A 65 -2.06 1.60 -1.69
CA ARG A 65 -2.02 0.17 -2.05
C ARG A 65 -1.54 0.00 -3.48
N CYS A 66 -0.51 -0.82 -3.65
CA CYS A 66 0.03 -1.20 -4.96
C CYS A 66 -0.22 -2.69 -5.18
N ALA A 67 -0.89 -3.06 -6.28
CA ALA A 67 -1.16 -4.46 -6.60
C ALA A 67 -0.68 -4.85 -8.00
N SER A 68 -0.50 -3.90 -8.89
CA SER A 68 -0.02 -4.15 -10.25
C SER A 68 1.48 -3.95 -10.38
N SER A 69 2.01 -2.93 -9.71
CA SER A 69 3.43 -2.61 -9.73
C SER A 69 3.77 -1.83 -8.47
N CYS A 70 4.93 -2.11 -7.92
CA CYS A 70 5.45 -1.36 -6.78
C CYS A 70 6.97 -1.36 -6.85
N LEU A 71 7.54 -0.25 -7.30
CA LEU A 71 8.99 -0.14 -7.42
C LEU A 71 9.60 0.32 -6.10
N TYR A 72 10.67 -0.34 -5.70
CA TYR A 72 11.45 0.05 -4.53
C TYR A 72 12.93 0.01 -4.90
N GLN A 73 13.56 1.17 -4.93
CA GLN A 73 14.98 1.31 -5.33
C GLN A 73 15.27 0.63 -6.67
N GLY A 74 14.36 0.78 -7.63
CA GLY A 74 14.51 0.21 -8.96
C GLY A 74 14.12 -1.25 -9.09
N VAL A 75 13.68 -1.89 -8.01
CA VAL A 75 13.29 -3.30 -8.01
C VAL A 75 11.76 -3.40 -7.94
N GLU A 76 11.15 -4.18 -8.84
CA GLU A 76 9.71 -4.42 -8.81
C GLU A 76 9.39 -5.41 -7.68
N LEU A 77 8.60 -4.96 -6.71
CA LEU A 77 8.23 -5.79 -5.56
C LEU A 77 7.11 -6.78 -5.87
N ILE A 78 6.18 -6.41 -6.75
CA ILE A 78 5.07 -7.32 -7.10
C ILE A 78 5.64 -8.51 -7.89
N GLY A 79 5.42 -9.71 -7.38
CA GLY A 79 5.98 -10.92 -7.96
C GLY A 79 7.34 -11.31 -7.42
N LEU A 80 7.95 -10.46 -6.61
CA LEU A 80 9.25 -10.75 -6.01
C LEU A 80 9.08 -11.81 -4.91
N PRO A 81 10.03 -12.76 -4.78
CA PRO A 81 10.01 -13.67 -3.63
C PRO A 81 10.14 -12.89 -2.32
N PHE A 82 9.32 -13.24 -1.34
CA PHE A 82 9.28 -12.50 -0.06
C PHE A 82 10.64 -12.50 0.64
N GLN A 83 11.39 -13.60 0.53
CA GLN A 83 12.72 -13.70 1.14
C GLN A 83 13.70 -12.65 0.58
N GLU A 84 13.55 -12.29 -0.69
CA GLU A 84 14.40 -11.27 -1.28
C GLU A 84 14.09 -9.88 -0.71
N LEU A 85 12.81 -9.62 -0.42
CA LEU A 85 12.45 -8.37 0.25
C LEU A 85 13.07 -8.30 1.64
N LEU A 86 12.98 -9.39 2.41
CA LEU A 86 13.59 -9.43 3.75
C LEU A 86 15.10 -9.19 3.69
N SER A 87 15.77 -9.74 2.68
CA SER A 87 17.21 -9.53 2.50
C SER A 87 17.54 -8.09 2.14
N THR A 88 16.62 -7.40 1.51
CA THR A 88 16.83 -6.01 1.07
C THR A 88 16.59 -5.01 2.19
N ILE A 89 15.49 -5.15 2.94
CA ILE A 89 15.13 -4.16 3.96
C ILE A 89 15.76 -4.44 5.32
N HIS A 90 16.22 -5.67 5.57
CA HIS A 90 16.88 -6.07 6.82
C HIS A 90 16.05 -5.82 8.09
N ILE A 91 14.71 -5.92 7.95
CA ILE A 91 13.78 -5.72 9.07
C ILE A 91 12.85 -6.92 9.08
N LEU A 92 12.58 -7.47 10.25
CA LEU A 92 11.63 -8.56 10.41
C LEU A 92 10.22 -8.00 10.65
N PRO A 93 9.18 -8.69 10.17
CA PRO A 93 7.81 -8.23 10.40
C PRO A 93 7.43 -8.31 11.87
N ASN A 94 6.58 -7.37 12.30
CA ASN A 94 6.05 -7.34 13.68
C ASN A 94 4.86 -8.28 13.84
N ASN A 95 4.13 -8.52 12.74
CA ASN A 95 2.90 -9.27 12.77
C ASN A 95 2.76 -10.09 11.50
N HIS A 96 2.10 -11.25 11.61
CA HIS A 96 1.88 -12.15 10.48
C HIS A 96 0.50 -12.79 10.65
N GLU A 97 -0.34 -12.65 9.63
CA GLU A 97 -1.65 -13.27 9.58
C GLU A 97 -1.82 -14.06 8.29
N ARG A 98 -2.68 -15.07 8.34
CA ARG A 98 -3.07 -15.81 7.14
C ARG A 98 -4.53 -15.49 6.85
N ILE A 99 -4.81 -15.00 5.63
CA ILE A 99 -6.13 -14.57 5.22
C ILE A 99 -6.55 -15.35 3.97
N TYR A 100 -7.79 -15.86 3.98
CA TYR A 100 -8.35 -16.54 2.82
C TYR A 100 -9.09 -15.52 1.95
N LEU A 101 -8.74 -15.47 0.67
CA LEU A 101 -9.32 -14.55 -0.30
C LEU A 101 -9.82 -15.29 -1.53
N LEU A 102 -10.84 -14.73 -2.17
CA LEU A 102 -11.25 -15.15 -3.50
C LEU A 102 -10.63 -14.19 -4.51
N VAL A 103 -9.83 -14.75 -5.42
CA VAL A 103 -9.20 -13.99 -6.50
C VAL A 103 -9.66 -14.62 -7.80
N ASN A 104 -10.44 -13.86 -8.58
CA ASN A 104 -11.05 -14.36 -9.83
C ASN A 104 -11.84 -15.65 -9.59
N GLY A 105 -12.57 -15.72 -8.48
CA GLY A 105 -13.40 -16.88 -8.12
C GLY A 105 -12.64 -18.06 -7.53
N ARG A 106 -11.33 -17.95 -7.36
CA ARG A 106 -10.50 -19.02 -6.79
C ARG A 106 -10.00 -18.64 -5.41
N GLY A 107 -10.00 -19.61 -4.49
CA GLY A 107 -9.51 -19.39 -3.14
C GLY A 107 -8.01 -19.31 -3.07
N GLN A 108 -7.50 -18.33 -2.34
CA GLN A 108 -6.08 -18.19 -2.04
C GLN A 108 -5.89 -17.92 -0.57
N ASN A 109 -4.99 -18.68 0.07
CA ASN A 109 -4.54 -18.39 1.42
C ASN A 109 -3.31 -17.49 1.31
N GLN A 110 -3.51 -16.20 1.55
CA GLN A 110 -2.41 -15.24 1.50
C GLN A 110 -1.88 -14.96 2.90
N HIS A 111 -0.58 -14.72 2.97
CA HIS A 111 0.09 -14.34 4.21
C HIS A 111 0.28 -12.84 4.21
N VAL A 112 -0.15 -12.18 5.29
CA VAL A 112 -0.04 -10.73 5.45
C VAL A 112 1.01 -10.45 6.51
N TYR A 113 2.05 -9.73 6.13
CA TYR A 113 3.16 -9.37 7.00
C TYR A 113 3.17 -7.88 7.24
N ASP A 114 3.18 -7.46 8.51
CA ASP A 114 3.23 -6.06 8.88
C ASP A 114 4.62 -5.70 9.39
N PHE A 115 5.17 -4.63 8.81
CA PHE A 115 6.42 -4.01 9.25
C PHE A 115 6.02 -2.65 9.83
N GLU A 116 5.54 -2.65 11.06
CA GLU A 116 4.88 -1.49 11.66
C GLU A 116 5.81 -0.30 11.84
N THR A 117 7.10 -0.56 12.07
CA THR A 117 8.06 0.53 12.30
C THR A 117 8.32 1.37 11.04
N ILE A 118 8.06 0.81 9.87
CA ILE A 118 8.28 1.52 8.60
C ILE A 118 6.99 1.70 7.79
N GLY A 119 5.83 1.39 8.39
CA GLY A 119 4.55 1.58 7.74
C GLY A 119 4.37 0.78 6.47
N LEU A 120 4.77 -0.49 6.49
CA LEU A 120 4.72 -1.35 5.32
C LEU A 120 3.92 -2.62 5.64
N GLN A 121 2.99 -2.98 4.74
CA GLN A 121 2.28 -4.25 4.82
C GLN A 121 2.41 -4.96 3.48
N VAL A 122 2.76 -6.25 3.52
CA VAL A 122 3.02 -7.04 2.33
C VAL A 122 2.15 -8.29 2.35
N TRP A 123 1.43 -8.51 1.26
CA TRP A 123 0.57 -9.68 1.07
C TRP A 123 1.28 -10.67 0.15
N VAL A 124 1.45 -11.90 0.61
CA VAL A 124 2.26 -12.94 -0.05
C VAL A 124 1.43 -14.17 -0.36
N TRP A 125 1.52 -14.68 -1.58
CA TRP A 125 0.89 -15.93 -1.98
C TRP A 125 1.92 -16.76 -2.74
N ARG A 126 2.06 -18.03 -2.32
CA ARG A 126 3.04 -18.95 -2.90
C ARG A 126 4.45 -18.34 -2.89
N GLN A 127 4.80 -17.72 -1.76
CA GLN A 127 6.11 -17.13 -1.50
C GLN A 127 6.42 -15.86 -2.31
N LYS A 128 5.48 -15.38 -3.12
CA LYS A 128 5.67 -14.17 -3.94
C LYS A 128 4.75 -13.06 -3.47
N ILE A 129 5.25 -11.84 -3.54
CA ILE A 129 4.51 -10.65 -3.14
C ILE A 129 3.40 -10.36 -4.15
N LYS A 130 2.17 -10.22 -3.67
CA LYS A 130 1.00 -9.92 -4.49
C LYS A 130 0.53 -8.49 -4.33
N THR A 131 0.63 -7.94 -3.13
CA THR A 131 0.13 -6.60 -2.82
C THR A 131 1.05 -5.96 -1.81
N VAL A 132 1.29 -4.67 -1.98
CA VAL A 132 2.06 -3.86 -1.04
C VAL A 132 1.22 -2.67 -0.61
N LEU A 133 1.08 -2.48 0.70
CA LEU A 133 0.46 -1.29 1.25
C LEU A 133 1.49 -0.51 2.04
N ILE A 134 1.46 0.81 1.87
CA ILE A 134 2.24 1.70 2.71
C ILE A 134 1.28 2.60 3.47
N TYR A 135 1.57 2.86 4.72
CA TYR A 135 0.72 3.67 5.57
C TYR A 135 1.56 4.57 6.46
N LYS A 136 0.92 5.62 6.93
CA LYS A 136 1.60 6.57 7.79
C LYS A 136 1.75 5.99 9.19
N VAL A 137 2.99 5.95 9.67
CA VAL A 137 3.27 5.52 11.03
C VAL A 137 2.89 6.64 11.97
N VAL A 138 2.08 6.31 12.99
CA VAL A 138 1.70 7.26 14.03
C VAL A 138 2.73 7.15 15.15
N GLU A 139 3.43 8.24 15.39
CA GLU A 139 4.35 8.29 16.52
C GLU A 139 3.57 8.63 17.79
N GLU A 140 3.65 7.74 18.77
CA GLU A 140 3.11 8.00 20.08
C GLU A 140 4.17 8.74 20.89
N THR A 141 3.82 9.95 21.27
CA THR A 141 4.68 10.75 22.16
C THR A 141 4.19 10.70 23.59
#